data_eb6a5512cfadcb801d7a292078ef392e
#
_entry.id   eb6a5512cfadcb801d7a292078ef392e
#
_cell.length_a   1.000
_cell.length_b   1.000
_cell.length_c   1.000
_cell.angle_alpha   90.00
_cell.angle_beta   90.00
_cell.angle_gamma   90.00
#
_symmetry.space_group_name_H-M   'P 1'
#
loop_
_entity.id
_entity.type
_entity.pdbx_description
1 polymer ?
#
loop_
_entity_poly.entity_id
_entity_poly.type
_entity_poly.pdbx_seq_one_letter_code
_entity_poly.pdbx_strand_id
1 'polypeptide(L)'
;MKLQFIVNPASKTGRGIEIWQEVENVLKASGIEYEVFFTKRMGHGTELARQLTEAPGEHMIVALGGDGTVNEVVNGIVRIKDTILG
;
A
#
# COMPACT_ATOMS: atom_id res chain seq x y z
N MET A 1 -10.26 -1.14 11.86
CA MET A 1 -9.90 -0.62 10.53
C MET A 1 -8.99 -1.61 9.82
N LYS A 2 -9.31 -1.94 8.58
CA LYS A 2 -8.49 -2.85 7.78
C LYS A 2 -7.32 -2.08 7.16
N LEU A 3 -6.11 -2.65 7.25
CA LEU A 3 -4.94 -2.07 6.59
C LEU A 3 -4.98 -2.36 5.09
N GLN A 4 -4.62 -1.39 4.29
CA GLN A 4 -4.58 -1.53 2.83
C GLN A 4 -3.15 -1.29 2.36
N PHE A 5 -2.50 -2.35 1.89
CA PHE A 5 -1.10 -2.30 1.47
C PHE A 5 -1.00 -2.13 -0.04
N ILE A 6 -0.16 -1.20 -0.46
CA ILE A 6 0.23 -1.05 -1.85
C ILE A 6 1.71 -1.39 -1.92
N VAL A 7 2.04 -2.48 -2.60
CA VAL A 7 3.38 -3.06 -2.60
C VAL A 7 3.96 -3.05 -4.00
N ASN A 8 5.18 -2.53 -4.15
CA ASN A 8 5.93 -2.67 -5.39
C ASN A 8 6.82 -3.91 -5.27
N PRO A 9 6.47 -5.02 -5.94
CA PRO A 9 7.24 -6.25 -5.80
C PRO A 9 8.64 -6.17 -6.41
N ALA A 10 8.86 -5.22 -7.32
CA ALA A 10 10.15 -5.05 -7.99
C ALA A 10 11.11 -4.12 -7.24
N SER A 11 10.67 -3.51 -6.14
CA SER A 11 11.52 -2.58 -5.39
C SER A 11 12.71 -3.30 -4.75
N LYS A 12 13.74 -2.52 -4.36
CA LYS A 12 14.92 -3.07 -3.68
C LYS A 12 15.56 -4.21 -4.47
N THR A 13 15.76 -4.00 -5.78
CA THR A 13 16.36 -4.99 -6.69
C THR A 13 15.60 -6.32 -6.71
N GLY A 14 14.26 -6.24 -6.69
CA GLY A 14 13.41 -7.42 -6.80
C GLY A 14 13.07 -8.10 -5.48
N ARG A 15 13.43 -7.51 -4.36
CA ARG A 15 13.19 -8.11 -3.05
C ARG A 15 11.86 -7.69 -2.43
N GLY A 16 11.03 -6.96 -3.16
CA GLY A 16 9.75 -6.47 -2.64
C GLY A 16 8.82 -7.57 -2.17
N ILE A 17 8.79 -8.70 -2.89
CA ILE A 17 7.96 -9.86 -2.50
C ILE A 17 8.43 -10.46 -1.18
N GLU A 18 9.75 -10.60 -1.01
CA GLU A 18 10.29 -11.16 0.24
C GLU A 18 9.94 -10.27 1.42
N ILE A 19 10.09 -8.96 1.26
CA ILE A 19 9.76 -8.01 2.30
C ILE A 19 8.28 -8.09 2.64
N TRP A 20 7.42 -8.17 1.62
CA TRP A 20 5.99 -8.31 1.84
C TRP A 20 5.66 -9.59 2.61
N GLN A 21 6.29 -10.71 2.26
CA GLN A 21 6.03 -11.98 2.93
C GLN A 21 6.36 -11.91 4.42
N GLU A 22 7.44 -11.22 4.79
CA GLU A 22 7.80 -11.02 6.19
C GLU A 22 6.73 -10.19 6.91
N VAL A 23 6.27 -9.12 6.28
CA VAL A 23 5.21 -8.28 6.85
C VAL A 23 3.92 -9.09 7.00
N GLU A 24 3.56 -9.85 5.97
CA GLU A 24 2.34 -10.66 5.99
C GLU A 24 2.34 -11.68 7.12
N ASN A 25 3.48 -12.32 7.38
CA ASN A 25 3.61 -13.27 8.47
C ASN A 25 3.31 -12.61 9.82
N VAL A 26 3.80 -11.40 10.03
CA VAL A 26 3.53 -10.66 11.26
C VAL A 26 2.05 -10.31 11.37
N LEU A 27 1.43 -9.88 10.28
CA LEU A 27 0.01 -9.52 10.27
C LEU A 27 -0.87 -10.72 10.62
N LYS A 28 -0.57 -11.87 10.03
CA LYS A 28 -1.32 -13.10 10.30
C LYS A 28 -1.15 -13.55 11.74
N ALA A 29 0.08 -13.50 12.26
CA ALA A 29 0.36 -13.89 13.62
C ALA A 29 -0.33 -12.98 14.64
N SER A 30 -0.54 -11.72 14.28
CA SER A 30 -1.18 -10.73 15.15
C SER A 30 -2.69 -10.63 14.98
N GLY A 31 -3.27 -11.37 14.03
CA GLY A 31 -4.70 -11.32 13.76
C GLY A 31 -5.19 -10.00 13.18
N ILE A 32 -4.31 -9.27 12.48
CA ILE A 32 -4.65 -7.97 11.88
C ILE A 32 -5.29 -8.20 10.51
N GLU A 33 -6.43 -7.57 10.26
CA GLU A 33 -7.06 -7.62 8.95
C GLU A 33 -6.34 -6.71 7.97
N TYR A 34 -6.17 -7.18 6.73
CA TYR A 34 -5.48 -6.41 5.71
C TYR A 34 -5.92 -6.83 4.31
N GLU A 35 -5.67 -5.92 3.36
CA GLU A 35 -5.73 -6.19 1.93
C GLU A 35 -4.38 -5.80 1.33
N VAL A 36 -3.98 -6.47 0.26
CA VAL A 36 -2.72 -6.17 -0.41
C VAL A 36 -2.95 -6.02 -1.91
N PHE A 37 -2.32 -5.00 -2.48
CA PHE A 37 -2.39 -4.69 -3.90
C PHE A 37 -0.97 -4.53 -4.41
N PHE A 38 -0.58 -5.33 -5.41
CA PHE A 38 0.76 -5.26 -5.98
C PHE A 38 0.75 -4.36 -7.20
N THR A 39 1.71 -3.44 -7.27
CA THR A 39 1.85 -2.59 -8.44
C THR A 39 2.43 -3.39 -9.60
N LYS A 40 1.97 -3.13 -10.81
CA LYS A 40 2.37 -3.88 -12.01
C LYS A 40 3.16 -3.02 -12.98
N ARG A 41 3.15 -1.70 -12.81
CA ARG A 41 3.81 -0.77 -13.71
C ARG A 41 3.98 0.59 -13.04
N MET A 42 4.77 1.44 -13.66
CA MET A 42 4.94 2.82 -13.19
C MET A 42 3.57 3.53 -13.19
N GLY A 43 3.30 4.29 -12.16
CA GLY A 43 2.02 4.99 -12.02
C GLY A 43 0.89 4.16 -11.43
N HIS A 44 1.06 2.83 -11.32
CA HIS A 44 0.00 1.97 -10.80
C HIS A 44 -0.31 2.26 -9.33
N GLY A 45 0.73 2.62 -8.55
CA GLY A 45 0.51 3.00 -7.15
C GLY A 45 -0.42 4.19 -7.00
N THR A 46 -0.33 5.17 -7.89
CA THR A 46 -1.22 6.33 -7.90
C THR A 46 -2.66 5.91 -8.18
N GLU A 47 -2.86 5.05 -9.18
CA GLU A 47 -4.19 4.56 -9.51
C GLU A 47 -4.82 3.78 -8.36
N LEU A 48 -4.05 2.89 -7.74
CA LEU A 48 -4.53 2.09 -6.62
C LEU A 48 -4.90 2.98 -5.43
N ALA A 49 -4.04 3.93 -5.08
CA ALA A 49 -4.32 4.84 -3.98
C ALA A 49 -5.58 5.66 -4.23
N ARG A 50 -5.77 6.11 -5.47
CA ARG A 50 -6.98 6.85 -5.83
C ARG A 50 -8.23 5.99 -5.68
N GLN A 51 -8.19 4.78 -6.24
CA GLN A 51 -9.34 3.87 -6.17
C GLN A 51 -9.71 3.54 -4.72
N LEU A 52 -8.73 3.27 -3.90
CA LEU A 52 -8.96 2.92 -2.51
C LEU A 52 -9.51 4.10 -1.72
N THR A 53 -8.97 5.30 -1.92
CA THR A 53 -9.36 6.47 -1.13
C THR A 53 -10.57 7.20 -1.69
N GLU A 54 -11.09 6.84 -2.86
CA GLU A 54 -12.37 7.34 -3.34
C GLU A 54 -13.55 6.74 -2.57
N ALA A 55 -13.38 5.56 -2.01
CA ALA A 55 -14.44 4.94 -1.20
C ALA A 55 -14.64 5.77 0.08
N PRO A 56 -15.90 5.95 0.52
CA PRO A 56 -16.15 6.71 1.75
C PRO A 56 -15.62 5.98 2.97
N GLY A 57 -15.33 6.75 4.03
CA GLY A 57 -14.82 6.22 5.28
C GLY A 57 -13.33 6.46 5.45
N GLU A 58 -12.79 5.96 6.56
CA GLU A 58 -11.39 6.10 6.88
C GLU A 58 -10.57 5.01 6.20
N HIS A 59 -9.38 5.38 5.77
CA HIS A 59 -8.45 4.45 5.11
C HIS A 59 -7.08 4.54 5.75
N MET A 60 -6.45 3.38 5.96
CA MET A 60 -5.04 3.34 6.34
C MET A 60 -4.28 2.67 5.20
N ILE A 61 -3.52 3.47 4.48
CA ILE A 61 -2.74 3.01 3.32
C ILE A 61 -1.28 2.85 3.75
N VAL A 62 -0.73 1.67 3.51
CA VAL A 62 0.68 1.39 3.81
C VAL A 62 1.40 1.15 2.47
N ALA A 63 2.37 2.00 2.17
CA ALA A 63 3.15 1.86 0.94
C ALA A 63 4.44 1.11 1.23
N LEU A 64 4.66 0.01 0.53
CA LEU A 64 5.89 -0.77 0.63
C LEU A 64 6.63 -0.73 -0.71
N GLY A 65 7.81 -0.16 -0.69
CA GLY A 65 8.65 -0.01 -1.87
C GLY A 65 9.68 1.05 -1.61
N GLY A 66 10.24 1.61 -2.68
CA GLY A 66 11.17 2.72 -2.57
C GLY A 66 10.44 4.05 -2.50
N ASP A 67 11.23 5.13 -2.55
CA ASP A 67 10.69 6.50 -2.51
C ASP A 67 9.70 6.75 -3.65
N GLY A 68 9.92 6.13 -4.82
CA GLY A 68 9.00 6.26 -5.95
C GLY A 68 7.62 5.70 -5.65
N THR A 69 7.56 4.56 -4.96
CA THR A 69 6.27 3.95 -4.58
C THR A 69 5.51 4.86 -3.63
N VAL A 70 6.18 5.36 -2.60
CA VAL A 70 5.56 6.28 -1.63
C VAL A 70 5.05 7.52 -2.34
N ASN A 71 5.85 8.10 -3.23
CA ASN A 71 5.47 9.29 -3.98
C ASN A 71 4.22 9.04 -4.85
N GLU A 72 4.16 7.90 -5.53
CA GLU A 72 3.00 7.53 -6.33
C GLU A 72 1.74 7.43 -5.48
N VAL A 73 1.85 6.76 -4.33
CA VAL A 73 0.71 6.56 -3.44
C VAL A 73 0.20 7.91 -2.92
N VAL A 74 1.10 8.77 -2.47
CA VAL A 74 0.72 10.09 -1.96
C VAL A 74 -0.03 10.89 -3.03
N ASN A 75 0.45 10.83 -4.28
CA ASN A 75 -0.19 11.56 -5.38
C ASN A 75 -1.58 11.03 -5.74
N GLY A 76 -1.91 9.81 -5.33
CA GLY A 76 -3.22 9.23 -5.61
C GLY A 76 -4.26 9.46 -4.53
N ILE A 77 -3.84 9.88 -3.33
CA ILE A 77 -4.77 10.03 -2.21
C ILE A 77 -5.70 11.23 -2.45
N VAL A 78 -7.01 10.97 -2.48
CA VAL A 78 -8.00 12.02 -2.73
C VAL A 78 -8.73 12.47 -1.46
N ARG A 79 -8.65 11.72 -0.37
CA ARG A 79 -9.29 12.03 0.90
C ARG A 79 -8.27 12.04 2.02
N ILE A 80 -7.42 13.05 2.00
CA ILE A 80 -6.27 13.07 2.90
C ILE A 80 -6.67 13.13 4.38
N LYS A 81 -7.85 13.71 4.69
CA LYS A 81 -8.33 13.79 6.07
C LYS A 81 -8.76 12.43 6.62
N ASP A 82 -9.17 11.53 5.72
CA ASP A 82 -9.67 10.21 6.08
C ASP A 82 -8.65 9.11 5.78
N THR A 83 -7.41 9.49 5.42
CA THR A 83 -6.39 8.54 5.02
C THR A 83 -5.18 8.66 5.93
N ILE A 84 -4.70 7.53 6.43
CA ILE A 84 -3.47 7.43 7.19
C ILE A 84 -2.47 6.71 6.29
N LEU A 85 -1.32 7.34 6.07
CA LEU A 85 -0.26 6.76 5.23
C LEU A 85 0.83 6.20 6.11
N GLY A 86 1.14 4.96 5.87
CA GLY A 86 2.21 4.29 6.62
C GLY A 86 3.22 3.60 5.72
#